data_98b2a83ca7839201cb3a189833212c5a
#
_entry.id   98b2a83ca7839201cb3a189833212c5a
#
_cell.length_a   1.000
_cell.length_b   1.000
_cell.length_c   1.000
_cell.angle_alpha   90.00
_cell.angle_beta   90.00
_cell.angle_gamma   90.00
#
_symmetry.space_group_name_H-M   'P 1'
#
loop_
_entity.id
_entity.type
_entity.pdbx_description
1 polymer ?
#
loop_
_entity_poly.entity_id
_entity_poly.type
_entity_poly.pdbx_seq_one_letter_code
_entity_poly.pdbx_strand_id
1 'polypeptide(L)'
;MKVIKCEMCGSSDLVKQDGVFVCQSCGLKYSTEEIKKLMIEGTVDVSGSTVKVDTTDELENLYQIARRAKKDNNRANAAKYYDMITVKDPTSWEAAFFSVYFTAMDCMVPQLQSAAISLSNCEESVLGLIRDYVPKEEQAAAVEEVMKYSILAATNLTAGAKSHYDGISSGSHYDGISSSIRKEYTREYVNNVWAAKDIVYTCGNQIDKMFGDNEEIGKYAVDAWKAGIAIHETIIPRLANKAGSKSTIDSYYKKISKYDRNCAEKFFENKKQHFENEKQHLESEINRIKLEISQKTVEKPGSLRGFLGFYFGAAGLVIMAISSIMFDEWGFGIFFLGMAGVCVYGAIKSAKTIKENKILEQLKTELAEKEAELKKLLEENK
;
A
#
# COMPACT_ATOMS: atom_id res chain seq x y z
N MET A 1 -52.95 -35.54 -9.31
CA MET A 1 -53.09 -34.08 -9.21
C MET A 1 -53.36 -33.72 -7.76
N LYS A 2 -52.49 -32.91 -7.14
CA LYS A 2 -52.71 -32.42 -5.77
C LYS A 2 -53.84 -31.40 -5.78
N VAL A 3 -54.82 -31.62 -4.95
CA VAL A 3 -55.95 -30.68 -4.78
C VAL A 3 -55.50 -29.62 -3.78
N ILE A 4 -55.38 -28.38 -4.21
CA ILE A 4 -55.05 -27.25 -3.36
C ILE A 4 -56.29 -26.94 -2.51
N LYS A 5 -56.12 -26.80 -1.19
CA LYS A 5 -57.20 -26.45 -0.27
C LYS A 5 -57.03 -25.04 0.26
N CYS A 6 -58.12 -24.31 0.36
CA CYS A 6 -58.14 -23.00 1.01
C CYS A 6 -57.76 -23.10 2.49
N GLU A 7 -56.80 -22.35 2.96
CA GLU A 7 -56.35 -22.37 4.36
C GLU A 7 -57.43 -21.91 5.35
N MET A 8 -58.37 -21.07 4.93
CA MET A 8 -59.41 -20.55 5.79
C MET A 8 -60.60 -21.51 5.95
N CYS A 9 -61.05 -22.15 4.88
CA CYS A 9 -62.26 -22.95 4.91
C CYS A 9 -62.09 -24.41 4.48
N GLY A 10 -60.86 -24.82 4.11
CA GLY A 10 -60.57 -26.18 3.67
C GLY A 10 -61.11 -26.58 2.30
N SER A 11 -61.88 -25.68 1.61
CA SER A 11 -62.43 -25.95 0.29
C SER A 11 -61.35 -26.07 -0.77
N SER A 12 -61.55 -26.99 -1.70
CA SER A 12 -60.69 -27.16 -2.89
C SER A 12 -61.18 -26.37 -4.13
N ASP A 13 -62.24 -25.61 -3.98
CA ASP A 13 -62.82 -24.84 -5.08
C ASP A 13 -62.18 -23.46 -5.22
N LEU A 14 -60.98 -23.46 -5.84
CA LEU A 14 -60.17 -22.27 -6.13
C LEU A 14 -60.18 -22.00 -7.63
N VAL A 15 -60.69 -20.84 -8.02
CA VAL A 15 -60.79 -20.45 -9.44
C VAL A 15 -59.89 -19.24 -9.70
N LYS A 16 -59.13 -19.27 -10.81
CA LYS A 16 -58.32 -18.15 -11.24
C LYS A 16 -59.15 -17.07 -11.90
N GLN A 17 -59.17 -15.87 -11.35
CA GLN A 17 -59.89 -14.69 -11.86
C GLN A 17 -58.90 -13.49 -11.82
N ASP A 18 -58.75 -12.78 -12.93
CA ASP A 18 -57.95 -11.56 -13.05
C ASP A 18 -56.52 -11.66 -12.48
N GLY A 19 -55.86 -12.81 -12.67
CA GLY A 19 -54.48 -13.04 -12.23
C GLY A 19 -54.31 -13.50 -10.78
N VAL A 20 -55.42 -13.57 -9.99
CA VAL A 20 -55.44 -14.10 -8.61
C VAL A 20 -56.33 -15.34 -8.52
N PHE A 21 -56.09 -16.18 -7.52
CA PHE A 21 -56.97 -17.32 -7.24
C PHE A 21 -57.96 -16.96 -6.15
N VAL A 22 -59.26 -17.16 -6.40
CA VAL A 22 -60.34 -16.85 -5.47
C VAL A 22 -60.99 -18.15 -5.01
N CYS A 23 -61.10 -18.34 -3.71
CA CYS A 23 -61.88 -19.44 -3.14
C CYS A 23 -63.38 -19.17 -3.31
N GLN A 24 -64.09 -20.02 -4.05
CA GLN A 24 -65.46 -19.85 -4.31
C GLN A 24 -66.42 -20.06 -3.05
N SER A 25 -65.80 -20.74 -2.04
CA SER A 25 -66.57 -21.03 -0.79
C SER A 25 -66.53 -19.89 0.23
N CYS A 26 -65.35 -19.18 0.37
CA CYS A 26 -65.18 -18.13 1.38
C CYS A 26 -64.74 -16.79 0.83
N GLY A 27 -64.48 -16.68 -0.48
CA GLY A 27 -64.10 -15.43 -1.14
C GLY A 27 -62.63 -15.01 -0.93
N LEU A 28 -61.83 -15.78 -0.18
CA LEU A 28 -60.39 -15.45 0.06
C LEU A 28 -59.62 -15.47 -1.26
N LYS A 29 -58.79 -14.46 -1.46
CA LYS A 29 -57.96 -14.29 -2.67
C LYS A 29 -56.52 -14.64 -2.35
N TYR A 30 -55.88 -15.40 -3.26
CA TYR A 30 -54.47 -15.78 -3.21
C TYR A 30 -53.74 -15.25 -4.45
N SER A 31 -52.59 -14.72 -4.27
CA SER A 31 -51.66 -14.43 -5.37
C SER A 31 -51.14 -15.72 -6.01
N THR A 32 -50.63 -15.63 -7.23
CA THR A 32 -49.99 -16.78 -7.91
C THR A 32 -48.84 -17.35 -7.10
N GLU A 33 -48.13 -16.51 -6.35
CA GLU A 33 -46.99 -16.91 -5.49
C GLU A 33 -47.45 -17.64 -4.22
N GLU A 34 -48.55 -17.18 -3.58
CA GLU A 34 -49.12 -17.86 -2.43
C GLU A 34 -49.67 -19.23 -2.81
N ILE A 35 -50.34 -19.35 -3.95
CA ILE A 35 -50.77 -20.67 -4.45
C ILE A 35 -49.60 -21.60 -4.73
N LYS A 36 -48.50 -21.10 -5.28
CA LYS A 36 -47.27 -21.90 -5.46
C LYS A 36 -46.73 -22.37 -4.12
N LYS A 37 -46.75 -21.52 -3.09
CA LYS A 37 -46.30 -21.84 -1.73
C LYS A 37 -47.17 -22.93 -1.10
N LEU A 38 -48.49 -22.84 -1.24
CA LEU A 38 -49.46 -23.87 -0.80
C LEU A 38 -49.28 -25.20 -1.55
N MET A 39 -48.79 -25.18 -2.79
CA MET A 39 -48.43 -26.39 -3.54
C MET A 39 -47.19 -27.08 -2.94
N ILE A 40 -46.26 -26.30 -2.37
CA ILE A 40 -44.98 -26.78 -1.87
C ILE A 40 -45.06 -27.24 -0.38
N GLU A 41 -45.86 -26.56 0.44
CA GLU A 41 -46.01 -26.83 1.88
C GLU A 41 -46.95 -28.00 2.26
N GLY A 42 -47.61 -28.62 1.26
CA GLY A 42 -48.32 -29.87 1.52
C GLY A 42 -47.38 -31.00 1.86
N THR A 43 -47.44 -31.49 3.13
CA THR A 43 -46.75 -32.71 3.55
C THR A 43 -46.97 -33.84 2.56
N VAL A 44 -45.93 -34.22 1.81
CA VAL A 44 -45.91 -35.45 1.04
C VAL A 44 -45.57 -36.54 2.03
N ASP A 45 -46.57 -37.36 2.40
CA ASP A 45 -46.29 -38.62 3.09
C ASP A 45 -45.55 -39.53 2.12
N VAL A 46 -44.21 -39.56 2.26
CA VAL A 46 -43.29 -40.42 1.53
C VAL A 46 -42.89 -41.66 2.36
N SER A 47 -43.80 -42.18 3.19
CA SER A 47 -43.55 -43.42 3.86
C SER A 47 -43.41 -44.55 2.83
N GLY A 48 -42.18 -44.79 2.38
CA GLY A 48 -41.78 -45.84 1.44
C GLY A 48 -41.24 -45.45 0.07
N SER A 49 -41.12 -44.17 -0.25
CA SER A 49 -40.48 -43.71 -1.51
C SER A 49 -39.37 -42.75 -1.21
N THR A 50 -38.14 -43.11 -1.57
CA THR A 50 -37.01 -42.18 -1.62
C THR A 50 -37.29 -41.24 -2.81
N VAL A 51 -37.89 -40.06 -2.56
CA VAL A 51 -37.91 -39.00 -3.57
C VAL A 51 -36.51 -38.44 -3.65
N LYS A 52 -35.71 -38.90 -4.62
CA LYS A 52 -34.56 -38.15 -5.07
C LYS A 52 -35.12 -36.87 -5.71
N VAL A 53 -35.07 -35.78 -4.96
CA VAL A 53 -35.16 -34.45 -5.58
C VAL A 53 -33.90 -34.33 -6.39
N ASP A 54 -34.04 -34.36 -7.72
CA ASP A 54 -32.90 -34.11 -8.59
C ASP A 54 -32.57 -32.61 -8.48
N THR A 55 -31.62 -32.30 -7.57
CA THR A 55 -31.13 -30.94 -7.33
C THR A 55 -30.09 -30.55 -8.37
N THR A 56 -29.74 -31.43 -9.29
CA THR A 56 -28.70 -31.25 -10.31
C THR A 56 -29.08 -30.12 -11.26
N ASP A 57 -30.32 -30.09 -11.75
CA ASP A 57 -30.82 -29.04 -12.64
C ASP A 57 -30.83 -27.66 -11.97
N GLU A 58 -31.16 -27.62 -10.67
CA GLU A 58 -31.20 -26.37 -9.92
C GLU A 58 -29.77 -25.83 -9.67
N LEU A 59 -28.83 -26.70 -9.34
CA LEU A 59 -27.43 -26.32 -9.12
C LEU A 59 -26.81 -25.82 -10.44
N GLU A 60 -27.04 -26.53 -11.54
CA GLU A 60 -26.55 -26.14 -12.87
C GLU A 60 -27.09 -24.76 -13.29
N ASN A 61 -28.40 -24.51 -13.05
CA ASN A 61 -28.99 -23.20 -13.29
C ASN A 61 -28.34 -22.09 -12.46
N LEU A 62 -28.02 -22.36 -11.19
CA LEU A 62 -27.32 -21.40 -10.34
C LEU A 62 -25.92 -21.07 -10.90
N TYR A 63 -25.14 -22.08 -11.34
CA TYR A 63 -23.85 -21.86 -11.99
C TYR A 63 -23.98 -21.03 -13.27
N GLN A 64 -24.95 -21.31 -14.12
CA GLN A 64 -25.17 -20.54 -15.34
C GLN A 64 -25.48 -19.07 -15.06
N ILE A 65 -26.31 -18.79 -14.04
CA ILE A 65 -26.63 -17.41 -13.64
C ILE A 65 -25.42 -16.73 -13.02
N ALA A 66 -24.69 -17.42 -12.12
CA ALA A 66 -23.52 -16.88 -11.45
C ALA A 66 -22.40 -16.53 -12.47
N ARG A 67 -22.11 -17.47 -13.39
CA ARG A 67 -21.09 -17.29 -14.46
C ARG A 67 -21.49 -16.18 -15.43
N ARG A 68 -22.77 -16.04 -15.76
CA ARG A 68 -23.27 -14.91 -16.56
C ARG A 68 -23.05 -13.58 -15.80
N ALA A 69 -23.46 -13.50 -14.53
CA ALA A 69 -23.26 -12.32 -13.70
C ALA A 69 -21.78 -11.94 -13.57
N LYS A 70 -20.88 -12.94 -13.42
CA LYS A 70 -19.41 -12.78 -13.45
C LYS A 70 -18.97 -12.17 -14.77
N LYS A 71 -19.40 -12.72 -15.90
CA LYS A 71 -19.05 -12.24 -17.25
C LYS A 71 -19.51 -10.80 -17.47
N ASP A 72 -20.71 -10.47 -17.01
CA ASP A 72 -21.31 -9.14 -17.17
C ASP A 72 -20.83 -8.13 -16.09
N ASN A 73 -19.88 -8.53 -15.23
CA ASN A 73 -19.37 -7.75 -14.09
C ASN A 73 -20.52 -7.24 -13.17
N ASN A 74 -21.61 -7.97 -13.07
CA ASN A 74 -22.68 -7.69 -12.13
C ASN A 74 -22.33 -8.27 -10.76
N ARG A 75 -21.56 -7.51 -9.98
CA ARG A 75 -20.91 -7.93 -8.74
C ARG A 75 -21.90 -8.44 -7.70
N ALA A 76 -22.96 -7.69 -7.44
CA ALA A 76 -23.97 -8.05 -6.44
C ALA A 76 -24.67 -9.37 -6.77
N ASN A 77 -25.08 -9.57 -8.03
CA ASN A 77 -25.69 -10.83 -8.45
C ASN A 77 -24.67 -11.98 -8.45
N ALA A 78 -23.44 -11.75 -8.90
CA ALA A 78 -22.41 -12.77 -8.88
C ALA A 78 -22.14 -13.23 -7.44
N ALA A 79 -21.91 -12.32 -6.50
CA ALA A 79 -21.72 -12.64 -5.09
C ALA A 79 -22.89 -13.48 -4.55
N LYS A 80 -24.14 -13.02 -4.78
CA LYS A 80 -25.36 -13.69 -4.30
C LYS A 80 -25.48 -15.11 -4.83
N TYR A 81 -25.30 -15.31 -6.14
CA TYR A 81 -25.53 -16.64 -6.72
C TYR A 81 -24.39 -17.60 -6.41
N TYR A 82 -23.13 -17.14 -6.33
CA TYR A 82 -22.03 -17.97 -5.84
C TYR A 82 -22.22 -18.35 -4.36
N ASP A 83 -22.69 -17.44 -3.51
CA ASP A 83 -23.01 -17.75 -2.11
C ASP A 83 -24.11 -18.83 -2.00
N MET A 84 -25.16 -18.76 -2.83
CA MET A 84 -26.18 -19.79 -2.89
C MET A 84 -25.62 -21.16 -3.34
N ILE A 85 -24.62 -21.17 -4.21
CA ILE A 85 -23.95 -22.39 -4.64
C ILE A 85 -23.12 -23.00 -3.50
N THR A 86 -22.41 -22.19 -2.68
CA THR A 86 -21.62 -22.72 -1.57
C THR A 86 -22.44 -23.50 -0.55
N VAL A 87 -23.73 -23.14 -0.37
CA VAL A 87 -24.65 -23.86 0.51
C VAL A 87 -25.07 -25.22 -0.09
N LYS A 88 -25.19 -25.31 -1.42
CA LYS A 88 -25.62 -26.54 -2.11
C LYS A 88 -24.45 -27.45 -2.48
N ASP A 89 -23.33 -26.86 -2.80
CA ASP A 89 -22.07 -27.54 -3.15
C ASP A 89 -20.89 -26.93 -2.38
N PRO A 90 -20.66 -27.38 -1.14
CA PRO A 90 -19.56 -26.89 -0.32
C PRO A 90 -18.18 -27.32 -0.82
N THR A 91 -18.09 -28.19 -1.85
CA THR A 91 -16.83 -28.60 -2.47
C THR A 91 -16.43 -27.74 -3.65
N SER A 92 -17.29 -26.81 -4.07
CA SER A 92 -17.05 -25.91 -5.17
C SER A 92 -16.04 -24.83 -4.82
N TRP A 93 -14.81 -24.96 -5.31
CA TRP A 93 -13.80 -23.91 -5.19
C TRP A 93 -14.23 -22.62 -5.90
N GLU A 94 -14.91 -22.75 -7.06
CA GLU A 94 -15.40 -21.61 -7.85
C GLU A 94 -16.36 -20.77 -7.02
N ALA A 95 -17.34 -21.41 -6.39
CA ALA A 95 -18.33 -20.73 -5.57
C ALA A 95 -17.69 -20.14 -4.30
N ALA A 96 -16.85 -20.90 -3.62
CA ALA A 96 -16.15 -20.46 -2.41
C ALA A 96 -15.28 -19.23 -2.66
N PHE A 97 -14.58 -19.17 -3.80
CA PHE A 97 -13.74 -18.02 -4.16
C PHE A 97 -14.57 -16.83 -4.64
N PHE A 98 -15.46 -17.03 -5.62
CA PHE A 98 -16.14 -15.90 -6.26
C PHE A 98 -17.22 -15.25 -5.43
N SER A 99 -17.82 -15.95 -4.44
CA SER A 99 -18.70 -15.32 -3.47
C SER A 99 -17.96 -14.25 -2.65
N VAL A 100 -16.75 -14.58 -2.15
CA VAL A 100 -15.90 -13.64 -1.40
C VAL A 100 -15.32 -12.56 -2.32
N TYR A 101 -14.84 -12.93 -3.51
CA TYR A 101 -14.26 -12.01 -4.47
C TYR A 101 -15.25 -10.90 -4.86
N PHE A 102 -16.46 -11.25 -5.29
CA PHE A 102 -17.44 -10.25 -5.73
C PHE A 102 -17.97 -9.42 -4.58
N THR A 103 -18.11 -9.98 -3.39
CA THR A 103 -18.43 -9.22 -2.17
C THR A 103 -17.35 -8.19 -1.87
N ALA A 104 -16.07 -8.58 -2.00
CA ALA A 104 -14.95 -7.67 -1.79
C ALA A 104 -14.86 -6.58 -2.88
N MET A 105 -15.18 -6.91 -4.13
CA MET A 105 -15.15 -5.94 -5.24
C MET A 105 -16.34 -4.96 -5.24
N ASP A 106 -17.38 -5.23 -4.47
CA ASP A 106 -18.56 -4.35 -4.28
C ASP A 106 -18.45 -3.50 -2.99
N CYS A 107 -17.32 -3.56 -2.28
CA CYS A 107 -17.12 -2.86 -1.02
C CYS A 107 -16.96 -1.34 -1.19
N MET A 108 -17.37 -0.58 -0.18
CA MET A 108 -17.09 0.85 -0.07
C MET A 108 -15.70 1.10 0.55
N VAL A 109 -15.17 2.32 0.39
CA VAL A 109 -13.85 2.74 0.90
C VAL A 109 -13.59 2.35 2.36
N PRO A 110 -14.50 2.55 3.33
CA PRO A 110 -14.26 2.16 4.71
C PRO A 110 -14.12 0.64 4.93
N GLN A 111 -14.52 -0.16 3.93
CA GLN A 111 -14.51 -1.61 3.98
C GLN A 111 -13.31 -2.23 3.26
N LEU A 112 -12.46 -1.43 2.59
CA LEU A 112 -11.34 -1.93 1.78
C LEU A 112 -10.42 -2.88 2.55
N GLN A 113 -10.05 -2.54 3.78
CA GLN A 113 -9.20 -3.38 4.61
C GLN A 113 -9.85 -4.71 4.95
N SER A 114 -11.11 -4.70 5.41
CA SER A 114 -11.84 -5.92 5.76
C SER A 114 -12.12 -6.81 4.55
N ALA A 115 -12.41 -6.22 3.39
CA ALA A 115 -12.60 -6.92 2.14
C ALA A 115 -11.31 -7.65 1.70
N ALA A 116 -10.16 -6.97 1.80
CA ALA A 116 -8.87 -7.57 1.50
C ALA A 116 -8.52 -8.72 2.46
N ILE A 117 -8.77 -8.55 3.76
CA ILE A 117 -8.55 -9.60 4.77
C ILE A 117 -9.44 -10.82 4.49
N SER A 118 -10.72 -10.61 4.13
CA SER A 118 -11.63 -11.72 3.80
C SER A 118 -11.15 -12.52 2.60
N LEU A 119 -10.66 -11.85 1.54
CA LEU A 119 -10.07 -12.50 0.38
C LEU A 119 -8.82 -13.29 0.75
N SER A 120 -7.87 -12.69 1.46
CA SER A 120 -6.66 -13.37 1.88
C SER A 120 -6.96 -14.61 2.73
N ASN A 121 -7.95 -14.53 3.61
CA ASN A 121 -8.34 -15.64 4.49
C ASN A 121 -9.02 -16.81 3.75
N CYS A 122 -9.71 -16.58 2.62
CA CYS A 122 -10.38 -17.66 1.90
C CYS A 122 -9.41 -18.51 1.03
N GLU A 123 -8.24 -17.99 0.69
CA GLU A 123 -7.34 -18.59 -0.31
C GLU A 123 -6.84 -19.98 0.09
N GLU A 124 -6.53 -20.20 1.38
CA GLU A 124 -6.07 -21.51 1.83
C GLU A 124 -7.17 -22.57 1.64
N SER A 125 -8.41 -22.28 2.01
CA SER A 125 -9.54 -23.20 1.84
C SER A 125 -9.87 -23.43 0.37
N VAL A 126 -9.88 -22.37 -0.45
CA VAL A 126 -10.16 -22.45 -1.89
C VAL A 126 -9.14 -23.30 -2.62
N LEU A 127 -7.84 -23.07 -2.39
CA LEU A 127 -6.77 -23.86 -3.00
C LEU A 127 -6.78 -25.30 -2.47
N GLY A 128 -7.19 -25.51 -1.22
CA GLY A 128 -7.45 -26.83 -0.67
C GLY A 128 -8.56 -27.56 -1.40
N LEU A 129 -9.69 -26.89 -1.69
CA LEU A 129 -10.79 -27.48 -2.49
C LEU A 129 -10.32 -27.84 -3.90
N ILE A 130 -9.50 -27.00 -4.54
CA ILE A 130 -8.93 -27.33 -5.85
C ILE A 130 -8.07 -28.60 -5.76
N ARG A 131 -7.17 -28.69 -4.79
CA ARG A 131 -6.30 -29.85 -4.61
C ARG A 131 -7.09 -31.15 -4.39
N ASP A 132 -8.15 -31.07 -3.57
CA ASP A 132 -8.85 -32.23 -3.06
C ASP A 132 -10.00 -32.70 -3.97
N TYR A 133 -10.64 -31.79 -4.72
CA TYR A 133 -11.87 -32.09 -5.49
C TYR A 133 -11.77 -31.83 -6.99
N VAL A 134 -10.74 -31.10 -7.47
CA VAL A 134 -10.59 -30.85 -8.91
C VAL A 134 -9.67 -31.93 -9.54
N PRO A 135 -10.05 -32.51 -10.69
CA PRO A 135 -9.18 -33.43 -11.43
C PRO A 135 -7.79 -32.82 -11.69
N LYS A 136 -6.74 -33.64 -11.60
CA LYS A 136 -5.35 -33.16 -11.66
C LYS A 136 -5.05 -32.38 -12.95
N GLU A 137 -5.64 -32.77 -14.07
CA GLU A 137 -5.52 -32.13 -15.36
C GLU A 137 -6.15 -30.75 -15.44
N GLU A 138 -7.11 -30.45 -14.55
CA GLU A 138 -7.82 -29.18 -14.51
C GLU A 138 -7.30 -28.25 -13.38
N GLN A 139 -6.50 -28.78 -12.44
CA GLN A 139 -6.00 -28.02 -11.29
C GLN A 139 -5.18 -26.80 -11.72
N ALA A 140 -4.35 -26.92 -12.76
CA ALA A 140 -3.53 -25.82 -13.26
C ALA A 140 -4.39 -24.63 -13.69
N ALA A 141 -5.47 -24.86 -14.44
CA ALA A 141 -6.39 -23.82 -14.89
C ALA A 141 -7.14 -23.17 -13.72
N ALA A 142 -7.60 -23.97 -12.74
CA ALA A 142 -8.30 -23.47 -11.56
C ALA A 142 -7.39 -22.61 -10.68
N VAL A 143 -6.15 -23.06 -10.42
CA VAL A 143 -5.16 -22.29 -9.64
C VAL A 143 -4.78 -20.99 -10.36
N GLU A 144 -4.58 -21.05 -11.67
CA GLU A 144 -4.29 -19.86 -12.49
C GLU A 144 -5.43 -18.84 -12.42
N GLU A 145 -6.69 -19.30 -12.43
CA GLU A 145 -7.84 -18.42 -12.33
C GLU A 145 -7.91 -17.74 -10.95
N VAL A 146 -7.76 -18.49 -9.86
CA VAL A 146 -7.70 -17.92 -8.51
C VAL A 146 -6.58 -16.89 -8.41
N MET A 147 -5.38 -17.22 -8.85
CA MET A 147 -4.23 -16.31 -8.84
C MET A 147 -4.51 -15.01 -9.62
N LYS A 148 -5.04 -15.11 -10.85
CA LYS A 148 -5.37 -13.93 -11.66
C LYS A 148 -6.38 -13.00 -10.99
N TYR A 149 -7.44 -13.57 -10.41
CA TYR A 149 -8.45 -12.78 -9.72
C TYR A 149 -7.96 -12.23 -8.37
N SER A 150 -7.08 -12.94 -7.65
CA SER A 150 -6.40 -12.42 -6.46
C SER A 150 -5.52 -11.20 -6.80
N ILE A 151 -4.76 -11.25 -7.90
CA ILE A 151 -3.97 -10.11 -8.38
C ILE A 151 -4.88 -8.94 -8.77
N LEU A 152 -5.96 -9.22 -9.50
CA LEU A 152 -6.93 -8.20 -9.91
C LEU A 152 -7.58 -7.53 -8.69
N ALA A 153 -7.98 -8.31 -7.68
CA ALA A 153 -8.54 -7.79 -6.44
C ALA A 153 -7.56 -6.90 -5.69
N ALA A 154 -6.34 -7.39 -5.45
CA ALA A 154 -5.30 -6.63 -4.75
C ALA A 154 -4.98 -5.30 -5.46
N THR A 155 -4.91 -5.32 -6.80
CA THR A 155 -4.68 -4.13 -7.62
C THR A 155 -5.83 -3.13 -7.51
N ASN A 156 -7.08 -3.59 -7.63
CA ASN A 156 -8.26 -2.72 -7.56
C ASN A 156 -8.45 -2.12 -6.17
N LEU A 157 -8.27 -2.91 -5.10
CA LEU A 157 -8.35 -2.41 -3.72
C LEU A 157 -7.24 -1.40 -3.42
N THR A 158 -6.03 -1.64 -3.91
CA THR A 158 -4.91 -0.68 -3.82
C THR A 158 -5.21 0.60 -4.58
N ALA A 159 -5.76 0.52 -5.79
CA ALA A 159 -6.14 1.68 -6.59
C ALA A 159 -7.25 2.49 -5.93
N GLY A 160 -8.26 1.81 -5.35
CA GLY A 160 -9.33 2.45 -4.58
C GLY A 160 -8.79 3.18 -3.35
N ALA A 161 -7.93 2.55 -2.56
CA ALA A 161 -7.27 3.16 -1.42
C ALA A 161 -6.42 4.38 -1.82
N LYS A 162 -5.67 4.26 -2.92
CA LYS A 162 -4.84 5.36 -3.46
C LYS A 162 -5.71 6.52 -3.94
N SER A 163 -6.75 6.25 -4.71
CA SER A 163 -7.66 7.28 -5.22
C SER A 163 -8.32 8.06 -4.09
N HIS A 164 -8.76 7.37 -3.03
CA HIS A 164 -9.31 8.00 -1.85
C HIS A 164 -8.29 8.90 -1.14
N TYR A 165 -7.09 8.37 -0.89
CA TYR A 165 -6.00 9.11 -0.26
C TYR A 165 -5.59 10.35 -1.07
N ASP A 166 -5.41 10.19 -2.38
CA ASP A 166 -5.02 11.28 -3.28
C ASP A 166 -6.14 12.34 -3.36
N GLY A 167 -7.42 11.94 -3.39
CA GLY A 167 -8.56 12.84 -3.38
C GLY A 167 -8.62 13.73 -2.14
N ILE A 168 -8.24 13.18 -0.97
CA ILE A 168 -8.14 13.96 0.28
C ILE A 168 -6.89 14.83 0.26
N SER A 169 -5.74 14.29 -0.15
CA SER A 169 -4.43 14.97 -0.06
C SER A 169 -4.23 16.09 -1.07
N SER A 170 -4.94 16.07 -2.21
CA SER A 170 -4.87 17.09 -3.27
C SER A 170 -5.96 18.16 -3.21
N GLY A 171 -6.96 17.99 -2.33
CA GLY A 171 -8.05 18.95 -2.19
C GLY A 171 -7.60 20.26 -1.52
N SER A 172 -8.25 21.39 -1.90
CA SER A 172 -8.00 22.71 -1.29
C SER A 172 -8.22 22.77 0.22
N HIS A 173 -8.92 21.77 0.77
CA HIS A 173 -9.11 21.61 2.22
C HIS A 173 -7.90 21.00 2.95
N TYR A 174 -6.93 20.41 2.23
CA TYR A 174 -5.78 19.74 2.85
C TYR A 174 -4.90 20.68 3.66
N ASP A 175 -4.75 21.93 3.23
CA ASP A 175 -3.97 22.94 3.95
C ASP A 175 -4.61 23.38 5.28
N GLY A 176 -5.93 23.22 5.44
CA GLY A 176 -6.67 23.47 6.68
C GLY A 176 -6.76 22.28 7.64
N ILE A 177 -6.34 21.07 7.20
CA ILE A 177 -6.44 19.85 8.01
C ILE A 177 -5.27 19.77 8.99
N SER A 178 -5.58 19.46 10.27
CA SER A 178 -4.56 19.30 11.30
C SER A 178 -3.57 18.17 10.99
N SER A 179 -2.35 18.27 11.48
CA SER A 179 -1.30 17.26 11.28
C SER A 179 -1.69 15.88 11.81
N SER A 180 -2.53 15.81 12.84
CA SER A 180 -3.05 14.55 13.39
C SER A 180 -3.98 13.82 12.42
N ILE A 181 -4.89 14.56 11.78
CA ILE A 181 -5.83 14.01 10.80
C ILE A 181 -5.07 13.53 9.54
N ARG A 182 -4.06 14.30 9.09
CA ARG A 182 -3.20 13.87 7.96
C ARG A 182 -2.50 12.54 8.24
N LYS A 183 -1.98 12.36 9.47
CA LYS A 183 -1.37 11.10 9.91
C LYS A 183 -2.37 9.96 9.93
N GLU A 184 -3.62 10.22 10.30
CA GLU A 184 -4.67 9.21 10.31
C GLU A 184 -5.02 8.72 8.90
N TYR A 185 -5.24 9.62 7.93
CA TYR A 185 -5.47 9.25 6.53
C TYR A 185 -4.29 8.49 5.92
N THR A 186 -3.05 8.90 6.26
CA THR A 186 -1.86 8.16 5.81
C THR A 186 -1.83 6.76 6.39
N ARG A 187 -2.18 6.61 7.68
CA ARG A 187 -2.26 5.29 8.35
C ARG A 187 -3.34 4.41 7.72
N GLU A 188 -4.52 4.97 7.46
CA GLU A 188 -5.61 4.25 6.80
C GLU A 188 -5.20 3.77 5.41
N TYR A 189 -4.61 4.64 4.59
CA TYR A 189 -4.07 4.28 3.28
C TYR A 189 -3.06 3.13 3.37
N VAL A 190 -2.08 3.26 4.28
CA VAL A 190 -1.06 2.22 4.48
C VAL A 190 -1.70 0.89 4.91
N ASN A 191 -2.66 0.91 5.83
CA ASN A 191 -3.35 -0.30 6.29
C ASN A 191 -4.15 -0.98 5.18
N ASN A 192 -4.86 -0.20 4.35
CA ASN A 192 -5.63 -0.72 3.22
C ASN A 192 -4.71 -1.38 2.19
N VAL A 193 -3.62 -0.72 1.80
CA VAL A 193 -2.65 -1.28 0.84
C VAL A 193 -1.90 -2.46 1.43
N TRP A 194 -1.59 -2.42 2.74
CA TRP A 194 -0.97 -3.54 3.45
C TRP A 194 -1.84 -4.79 3.40
N ALA A 195 -3.13 -4.66 3.68
CA ALA A 195 -4.08 -5.77 3.58
C ALA A 195 -4.23 -6.26 2.12
N ALA A 196 -4.27 -5.34 1.14
CA ALA A 196 -4.38 -5.69 -0.26
C ALA A 196 -3.17 -6.50 -0.77
N LYS A 197 -1.93 -6.13 -0.38
CA LYS A 197 -0.75 -6.91 -0.76
C LYS A 197 -0.75 -8.31 -0.14
N ASP A 198 -1.34 -8.47 1.06
CA ASP A 198 -1.40 -9.76 1.74
C ASP A 198 -2.27 -10.78 0.97
N ILE A 199 -3.26 -10.34 0.18
CA ILE A 199 -4.02 -11.22 -0.72
C ILE A 199 -3.04 -12.00 -1.62
N VAL A 200 -2.22 -11.31 -2.37
CA VAL A 200 -1.32 -11.94 -3.37
C VAL A 200 -0.12 -12.64 -2.73
N TYR A 201 0.37 -12.15 -1.58
CA TYR A 201 1.40 -12.88 -0.84
C TYR A 201 0.87 -14.19 -0.26
N THR A 202 -0.35 -14.20 0.28
CA THR A 202 -1.00 -15.39 0.80
C THR A 202 -1.28 -16.37 -0.35
N CYS A 203 -1.87 -15.88 -1.45
CA CYS A 203 -2.13 -16.69 -2.65
C CYS A 203 -0.86 -17.41 -3.12
N GLY A 204 0.22 -16.69 -3.36
CA GLY A 204 1.48 -17.28 -3.78
C GLY A 204 2.06 -18.26 -2.76
N ASN A 205 1.97 -17.95 -1.46
CA ASN A 205 2.44 -18.86 -0.41
C ASN A 205 1.63 -20.15 -0.34
N GLN A 206 0.31 -20.08 -0.51
CA GLN A 206 -0.54 -21.25 -0.50
C GLN A 206 -0.39 -22.09 -1.78
N ILE A 207 -0.19 -21.47 -2.94
CA ILE A 207 0.15 -22.17 -4.18
C ILE A 207 1.47 -22.95 -4.02
N ASP A 208 2.53 -22.30 -3.52
CA ASP A 208 3.83 -22.97 -3.28
C ASP A 208 3.71 -24.10 -2.25
N LYS A 209 2.93 -23.89 -1.16
CA LYS A 209 2.72 -24.89 -0.11
C LYS A 209 1.98 -26.14 -0.63
N MET A 210 0.93 -25.96 -1.44
CA MET A 210 0.03 -27.05 -1.83
C MET A 210 0.39 -27.70 -3.16
N PHE A 211 1.01 -26.95 -4.06
CA PHE A 211 1.30 -27.36 -5.45
C PHE A 211 2.77 -27.19 -5.83
N GLY A 212 3.64 -26.82 -4.89
CA GLY A 212 5.05 -26.53 -5.16
C GLY A 212 5.89 -27.72 -5.66
N ASP A 213 5.40 -28.94 -5.51
CA ASP A 213 5.99 -30.15 -6.09
C ASP A 213 5.65 -30.35 -7.57
N ASN A 214 4.61 -29.68 -8.06
CA ASN A 214 4.27 -29.58 -9.47
C ASN A 214 4.76 -28.24 -10.02
N GLU A 215 5.88 -28.24 -10.75
CA GLU A 215 6.52 -27.03 -11.26
C GLU A 215 5.58 -26.21 -12.17
N GLU A 216 4.70 -26.87 -12.94
CA GLU A 216 3.76 -26.21 -13.82
C GLU A 216 2.74 -25.35 -13.07
N ILE A 217 2.26 -25.82 -11.92
CA ILE A 217 1.31 -25.08 -11.08
C ILE A 217 2.07 -24.13 -10.13
N GLY A 218 3.16 -24.61 -9.51
CA GLY A 218 3.95 -23.86 -8.55
C GLY A 218 4.48 -22.53 -9.10
N LYS A 219 4.77 -22.46 -10.41
CA LYS A 219 5.21 -21.21 -11.07
C LYS A 219 4.20 -20.06 -10.96
N TYR A 220 2.90 -20.34 -10.82
CA TYR A 220 1.90 -19.27 -10.63
C TYR A 220 2.10 -18.49 -9.32
N ALA A 221 2.78 -19.09 -8.33
CA ALA A 221 3.16 -18.37 -7.11
C ALA A 221 4.07 -17.17 -7.41
N VAL A 222 4.91 -17.27 -8.47
CA VAL A 222 5.83 -16.17 -8.85
C VAL A 222 5.06 -14.93 -9.26
N ASP A 223 4.00 -15.05 -10.05
CA ASP A 223 3.22 -13.89 -10.50
C ASP A 223 2.47 -13.24 -9.34
N ALA A 224 1.93 -14.05 -8.42
CA ALA A 224 1.31 -13.54 -7.20
C ALA A 224 2.32 -12.80 -6.30
N TRP A 225 3.52 -13.36 -6.07
CA TRP A 225 4.56 -12.70 -5.28
C TRP A 225 5.07 -11.42 -5.94
N LYS A 226 5.29 -11.41 -7.27
CA LYS A 226 5.70 -10.20 -8.01
C LYS A 226 4.65 -9.09 -7.89
N ALA A 227 3.36 -9.42 -7.99
CA ALA A 227 2.28 -8.45 -7.77
C ALA A 227 2.30 -7.92 -6.32
N GLY A 228 2.50 -8.80 -5.34
CA GLY A 228 2.63 -8.42 -3.93
C GLY A 228 3.81 -7.48 -3.67
N ILE A 229 4.97 -7.75 -4.27
CA ILE A 229 6.15 -6.90 -4.20
C ILE A 229 5.84 -5.51 -4.77
N ALA A 230 5.26 -5.44 -5.97
CA ALA A 230 4.92 -4.17 -6.61
C ALA A 230 3.97 -3.32 -5.76
N ILE A 231 2.94 -3.94 -5.15
CA ILE A 231 2.03 -3.25 -4.23
C ILE A 231 2.78 -2.81 -2.95
N HIS A 232 3.62 -3.68 -2.37
CA HIS A 232 4.38 -3.39 -1.15
C HIS A 232 5.30 -2.19 -1.34
N GLU A 233 5.99 -2.10 -2.46
CA GLU A 233 6.91 -1.00 -2.78
C GLU A 233 6.21 0.37 -2.77
N THR A 234 4.92 0.44 -3.12
CA THR A 234 4.17 1.71 -3.14
C THR A 234 4.04 2.38 -1.78
N ILE A 235 4.08 1.60 -0.69
CA ILE A 235 3.92 2.09 0.69
C ILE A 235 5.23 2.23 1.45
N ILE A 236 6.35 1.67 0.98
CA ILE A 236 7.65 1.74 1.67
C ILE A 236 8.03 3.17 2.08
N PRO A 237 7.85 4.21 1.23
CA PRO A 237 8.21 5.58 1.60
C PRO A 237 7.47 6.11 2.84
N ARG A 238 6.29 5.54 3.14
CA ARG A 238 5.40 5.95 4.24
C ARG A 238 5.54 5.09 5.50
N LEU A 239 6.34 4.02 5.44
CA LEU A 239 6.53 3.10 6.57
C LEU A 239 7.60 3.61 7.53
N ALA A 240 7.38 3.38 8.83
CA ALA A 240 8.39 3.65 9.86
C ALA A 240 9.56 2.66 9.76
N ASN A 241 9.28 1.37 9.53
CA ASN A 241 10.29 0.32 9.36
C ASN A 241 10.49 -0.03 7.88
N LYS A 242 11.24 0.81 7.18
CA LYS A 242 11.58 0.59 5.76
C LYS A 242 12.53 -0.60 5.56
N ALA A 243 13.45 -0.81 6.49
CA ALA A 243 14.42 -1.90 6.41
C ALA A 243 13.73 -3.27 6.51
N GLY A 244 12.79 -3.45 7.45
CA GLY A 244 11.99 -4.67 7.56
C GLY A 244 11.18 -4.97 6.31
N SER A 245 10.62 -3.94 5.66
CA SER A 245 9.89 -4.10 4.40
C SER A 245 10.80 -4.52 3.24
N LYS A 246 12.00 -3.93 3.14
CA LYS A 246 13.01 -4.34 2.14
C LYS A 246 13.43 -5.79 2.37
N SER A 247 13.68 -6.20 3.62
CA SER A 247 14.01 -7.59 3.98
C SER A 247 12.89 -8.56 3.61
N THR A 248 11.63 -8.17 3.77
CA THR A 248 10.47 -8.98 3.33
C THR A 248 10.49 -9.18 1.82
N ILE A 249 10.71 -8.12 1.04
CA ILE A 249 10.82 -8.21 -0.42
C ILE A 249 11.96 -9.14 -0.83
N ASP A 250 13.14 -9.02 -0.21
CA ASP A 250 14.28 -9.91 -0.45
C ASP A 250 13.91 -11.38 -0.19
N SER A 251 13.13 -11.65 0.86
CA SER A 251 12.66 -13.00 1.16
C SER A 251 11.76 -13.58 0.08
N TYR A 252 10.91 -12.75 -0.54
CA TYR A 252 10.08 -13.18 -1.67
C TYR A 252 10.89 -13.40 -2.93
N TYR A 253 11.90 -12.59 -3.23
CA TYR A 253 12.82 -12.88 -4.35
C TYR A 253 13.61 -14.18 -4.16
N LYS A 254 13.95 -14.53 -2.90
CA LYS A 254 14.52 -15.86 -2.59
C LYS A 254 13.53 -16.99 -2.88
N LYS A 255 12.22 -16.82 -2.61
CA LYS A 255 11.19 -17.80 -2.99
C LYS A 255 11.02 -17.87 -4.51
N ILE A 256 11.01 -16.72 -5.20
CA ILE A 256 10.94 -16.63 -6.66
C ILE A 256 12.09 -17.41 -7.31
N SER A 257 13.28 -17.40 -6.71
CA SER A 257 14.45 -18.11 -7.27
C SER A 257 14.26 -19.62 -7.41
N LYS A 258 13.28 -20.21 -6.71
CA LYS A 258 12.90 -21.62 -6.84
C LYS A 258 12.33 -21.92 -8.24
N TYR A 259 11.58 -21.00 -8.84
CA TYR A 259 10.85 -21.16 -10.10
C TYR A 259 11.42 -20.28 -11.23
N ASP A 260 11.96 -19.11 -10.89
CA ASP A 260 12.51 -18.12 -11.84
C ASP A 260 13.83 -17.56 -11.30
N ARG A 261 14.90 -18.37 -11.46
CA ARG A 261 16.24 -18.02 -11.00
C ARG A 261 16.74 -16.74 -11.66
N ASN A 262 16.53 -16.58 -12.96
CA ASN A 262 16.97 -15.42 -13.73
C ASN A 262 16.39 -14.11 -13.20
N CYS A 263 15.09 -14.09 -12.88
CA CYS A 263 14.44 -12.92 -12.30
C CYS A 263 15.03 -12.55 -10.95
N ALA A 264 15.26 -13.54 -10.08
CA ALA A 264 15.82 -13.32 -8.75
C ALA A 264 17.29 -12.84 -8.81
N GLU A 265 18.13 -13.47 -9.63
CA GLU A 265 19.54 -13.08 -9.81
C GLU A 265 19.63 -11.63 -10.31
N LYS A 266 18.86 -11.27 -11.34
CA LYS A 266 18.81 -9.90 -11.87
C LYS A 266 18.40 -8.86 -10.81
N PHE A 267 17.44 -9.20 -9.95
CA PHE A 267 17.06 -8.32 -8.84
C PHE A 267 18.19 -8.09 -7.87
N PHE A 268 18.88 -9.17 -7.42
CA PHE A 268 19.98 -9.05 -6.46
C PHE A 268 21.22 -8.37 -7.07
N GLU A 269 21.50 -8.59 -8.36
CA GLU A 269 22.56 -7.87 -9.08
C GLU A 269 22.27 -6.37 -9.17
N ASN A 270 21.06 -5.99 -9.57
CA ASN A 270 20.64 -4.59 -9.62
C ASN A 270 20.72 -3.92 -8.24
N LYS A 271 20.27 -4.64 -7.19
CA LYS A 271 20.35 -4.15 -5.82
C LYS A 271 21.79 -3.92 -5.39
N LYS A 272 22.71 -4.86 -5.69
CA LYS A 272 24.13 -4.74 -5.41
C LYS A 272 24.74 -3.55 -6.15
N GLN A 273 24.43 -3.39 -7.43
CA GLN A 273 24.93 -2.29 -8.24
C GLN A 273 24.44 -0.92 -7.73
N HIS A 274 23.14 -0.83 -7.36
CA HIS A 274 22.60 0.39 -6.75
C HIS A 274 23.35 0.75 -5.45
N PHE A 275 23.57 -0.22 -4.58
CA PHE A 275 24.33 -0.02 -3.35
C PHE A 275 25.76 0.47 -3.62
N GLU A 276 26.49 -0.16 -4.55
CA GLU A 276 27.85 0.27 -4.90
C GLU A 276 27.89 1.67 -5.50
N ASN A 277 26.91 2.02 -6.33
CA ASN A 277 26.79 3.37 -6.91
C ASN A 277 26.52 4.43 -5.83
N GLU A 278 25.60 4.16 -4.90
CA GLU A 278 25.25 5.06 -3.80
C GLU A 278 26.43 5.25 -2.85
N LYS A 279 27.14 4.16 -2.53
CA LYS A 279 28.38 4.18 -1.74
C LYS A 279 29.47 5.03 -2.41
N GLN A 280 29.74 4.80 -3.71
CA GLN A 280 30.72 5.58 -4.46
C GLN A 280 30.35 7.06 -4.53
N HIS A 281 29.07 7.38 -4.68
CA HIS A 281 28.60 8.76 -4.66
C HIS A 281 28.90 9.42 -3.31
N LEU A 282 28.55 8.79 -2.19
CA LEU A 282 28.82 9.32 -0.86
C LEU A 282 30.31 9.45 -0.58
N GLU A 283 31.10 8.46 -0.95
CA GLU A 283 32.57 8.52 -0.83
C GLU A 283 33.18 9.68 -1.64
N SER A 284 32.66 9.94 -2.84
CA SER A 284 33.10 11.06 -3.68
C SER A 284 32.74 12.41 -3.06
N GLU A 285 31.54 12.56 -2.50
CA GLU A 285 31.12 13.77 -1.78
C GLU A 285 31.97 14.01 -0.53
N ILE A 286 32.22 12.98 0.28
CA ILE A 286 33.11 13.04 1.44
C ILE A 286 34.52 13.50 1.04
N ASN A 287 35.06 12.92 -0.02
CA ASN A 287 36.42 13.30 -0.50
C ASN A 287 36.45 14.74 -1.02
N ARG A 288 35.39 15.21 -1.71
CA ARG A 288 35.26 16.60 -2.15
C ARG A 288 35.24 17.56 -0.95
N ILE A 289 34.45 17.27 0.09
CA ILE A 289 34.36 18.11 1.29
C ILE A 289 35.69 18.11 2.05
N LYS A 290 36.36 16.95 2.18
CA LYS A 290 37.69 16.85 2.79
C LYS A 290 38.76 17.68 2.04
N LEU A 291 38.72 17.65 0.71
CA LEU A 291 39.60 18.47 -0.12
C LEU A 291 39.34 19.97 0.10
N GLU A 292 38.09 20.39 0.12
CA GLU A 292 37.69 21.79 0.36
C GLU A 292 38.11 22.28 1.76
N ILE A 293 37.97 21.44 2.78
CA ILE A 293 38.49 21.73 4.12
C ILE A 293 40.02 21.89 4.11
N SER A 294 40.75 21.01 3.40
CA SER A 294 42.22 21.06 3.33
C SER A 294 42.75 22.28 2.58
N GLN A 295 42.02 22.80 1.60
CA GLN A 295 42.40 24.00 0.83
C GLN A 295 42.16 25.31 1.57
N LYS A 296 41.27 25.31 2.58
CA LYS A 296 41.06 26.49 3.41
C LYS A 296 42.17 26.61 4.42
N THR A 297 43.11 27.52 4.16
CA THR A 297 44.15 27.90 5.09
C THR A 297 43.54 28.37 6.40
N VAL A 298 43.78 27.60 7.46
CA VAL A 298 43.35 27.97 8.82
C VAL A 298 44.24 29.10 9.30
N GLU A 299 43.96 30.35 8.93
CA GLU A 299 44.50 31.49 9.64
C GLU A 299 43.95 31.45 11.09
N LYS A 300 44.78 31.86 12.06
CA LYS A 300 44.36 31.90 13.46
C LYS A 300 42.97 32.59 13.58
N PRO A 301 42.02 31.99 14.31
CA PRO A 301 40.68 32.48 14.36
C PRO A 301 40.63 33.94 14.84
N GLY A 302 40.11 34.81 13.95
CA GLY A 302 39.82 36.19 14.33
C GLY A 302 38.77 36.18 15.43
N SER A 303 39.09 36.72 16.62
CA SER A 303 38.11 36.79 17.69
C SER A 303 37.20 37.97 17.49
N LEU A 304 35.91 37.83 17.88
CA LEU A 304 34.93 38.92 17.86
C LEU A 304 35.45 40.11 18.72
N ARG A 305 36.22 39.84 19.81
CA ARG A 305 36.88 40.83 20.64
C ARG A 305 37.93 41.59 19.85
N GLY A 306 38.72 40.90 19.00
CA GLY A 306 39.70 41.57 18.13
C GLY A 306 39.02 42.51 17.12
N PHE A 307 37.93 42.04 16.47
CA PHE A 307 37.16 42.85 15.53
C PHE A 307 36.58 44.12 16.20
N LEU A 308 35.95 43.98 17.35
CA LEU A 308 35.39 45.12 18.13
C LEU A 308 36.54 46.04 18.61
N GLY A 309 37.66 45.51 19.04
CA GLY A 309 38.83 46.30 19.46
C GLY A 309 39.37 47.16 18.33
N PHE A 310 39.49 46.62 17.10
CA PHE A 310 39.91 47.39 15.94
C PHE A 310 38.91 48.44 15.52
N TYR A 311 37.60 48.16 15.60
CA TYR A 311 36.54 49.07 15.24
C TYR A 311 36.45 50.27 16.20
N PHE A 312 36.44 50.00 17.50
CA PHE A 312 36.42 51.05 18.52
C PHE A 312 37.75 51.83 18.56
N GLY A 313 38.89 51.18 18.32
CA GLY A 313 40.17 51.82 18.18
C GLY A 313 40.18 52.82 17.00
N ALA A 314 39.67 52.41 15.83
CA ALA A 314 39.55 53.30 14.68
C ALA A 314 38.70 54.53 14.97
N ALA A 315 37.50 54.34 15.58
CA ALA A 315 36.58 55.41 15.93
C ALA A 315 37.22 56.41 16.95
N GLY A 316 37.93 55.87 17.95
CA GLY A 316 38.66 56.72 18.92
C GLY A 316 39.75 57.56 18.28
N LEU A 317 40.52 56.97 17.39
CA LEU A 317 41.62 57.63 16.65
C LEU A 317 41.10 58.70 15.69
N VAL A 318 39.95 58.51 15.05
CA VAL A 318 39.30 59.52 14.20
C VAL A 318 38.84 60.73 15.06
N ILE A 319 38.29 60.46 16.24
CA ILE A 319 37.87 61.55 17.18
C ILE A 319 39.11 62.35 17.61
N MET A 320 40.23 61.70 17.97
CA MET A 320 41.47 62.39 18.33
C MET A 320 42.05 63.18 17.13
N ALA A 321 41.97 62.67 15.93
CA ALA A 321 42.43 63.36 14.70
C ALA A 321 41.61 64.65 14.48
N ILE A 322 40.29 64.57 14.62
CA ILE A 322 39.44 65.76 14.47
C ILE A 322 39.73 66.77 15.55
N SER A 323 39.94 66.36 16.82
CA SER A 323 40.33 67.23 17.89
C SER A 323 41.64 67.93 17.65
N SER A 324 42.71 67.19 17.23
CA SER A 324 44.03 67.78 16.93
C SER A 324 43.97 68.78 15.77
N ILE A 325 43.17 68.53 14.77
CA ILE A 325 42.96 69.47 13.63
C ILE A 325 42.26 70.75 14.11
N MET A 326 41.28 70.64 15.00
CA MET A 326 40.58 71.79 15.60
C MET A 326 41.43 72.69 16.45
N PHE A 327 42.53 72.12 17.04
CA PHE A 327 43.51 72.90 17.87
C PHE A 327 44.73 73.28 17.07
N ASP A 328 44.72 73.25 15.72
CA ASP A 328 45.80 73.63 14.78
C ASP A 328 47.06 72.75 14.85
N GLU A 329 46.93 71.52 15.38
CA GLU A 329 48.03 70.55 15.49
C GLU A 329 47.95 69.50 14.33
N TRP A 330 48.10 69.97 13.11
CA TRP A 330 47.90 69.16 11.87
C TRP A 330 48.78 67.90 11.78
N GLY A 331 49.99 67.92 12.29
CA GLY A 331 50.91 66.77 12.26
C GLY A 331 50.38 65.58 13.05
N PHE A 332 49.79 65.80 14.24
CA PHE A 332 49.16 64.79 15.03
C PHE A 332 47.86 64.31 14.42
N GLY A 333 47.09 65.21 13.80
CA GLY A 333 45.84 64.83 13.11
C GLY A 333 46.08 63.80 11.96
N ILE A 334 47.13 64.03 11.14
CA ILE A 334 47.52 63.07 10.07
C ILE A 334 47.99 61.76 10.66
N PHE A 335 48.79 61.79 11.75
CA PHE A 335 49.26 60.56 12.42
C PHE A 335 48.06 59.71 12.94
N PHE A 336 47.08 60.32 13.60
CA PHE A 336 45.93 59.62 14.11
C PHE A 336 45.04 59.04 12.98
N LEU A 337 44.86 59.76 11.86
CA LEU A 337 44.17 59.24 10.68
C LEU A 337 44.89 58.00 10.08
N GLY A 338 46.22 58.03 10.03
CA GLY A 338 47.01 56.88 9.61
C GLY A 338 46.81 55.65 10.49
N MET A 339 46.85 55.87 11.81
CA MET A 339 46.60 54.81 12.80
C MET A 339 45.17 54.28 12.73
N ALA A 340 44.17 55.12 12.47
CA ALA A 340 42.79 54.74 12.26
C ALA A 340 42.66 53.81 11.02
N GLY A 341 43.39 54.12 9.92
CA GLY A 341 43.47 53.28 8.72
C GLY A 341 43.98 51.89 9.02
N VAL A 342 45.04 51.76 9.84
CA VAL A 342 45.57 50.47 10.28
C VAL A 342 44.53 49.66 11.08
N CYS A 343 43.79 50.35 11.96
CA CYS A 343 42.73 49.69 12.74
C CYS A 343 41.55 49.24 11.84
N VAL A 344 41.15 50.01 10.82
CA VAL A 344 40.11 49.64 9.86
C VAL A 344 40.57 48.42 9.05
N TYR A 345 41.83 48.40 8.56
CA TYR A 345 42.37 47.27 7.85
C TYR A 345 42.40 46.00 8.73
N GLY A 346 42.79 46.11 10.01
CA GLY A 346 42.71 45.02 10.97
C GLY A 346 41.31 44.49 11.21
N ALA A 347 40.30 45.41 11.29
CA ALA A 347 38.89 45.02 11.43
C ALA A 347 38.39 44.24 10.20
N ILE A 348 38.71 44.72 8.97
CA ILE A 348 38.33 44.03 7.72
C ILE A 348 38.96 42.65 7.65
N LYS A 349 40.27 42.51 7.95
CA LYS A 349 40.97 41.22 7.97
C LYS A 349 40.37 40.28 8.99
N SER A 350 40.03 40.75 10.20
CA SER A 350 39.43 39.96 11.26
C SER A 350 38.00 39.50 10.90
N ALA A 351 37.19 40.36 10.23
CA ALA A 351 35.89 40.04 9.77
C ALA A 351 35.91 38.92 8.68
N LYS A 352 36.89 39.02 7.76
CA LYS A 352 37.09 37.98 6.73
C LYS A 352 37.44 36.64 7.36
N THR A 353 38.37 36.57 8.31
CA THR A 353 38.74 35.34 9.03
C THR A 353 37.57 34.75 9.82
N ILE A 354 36.72 35.60 10.47
CA ILE A 354 35.49 35.11 11.15
C ILE A 354 34.54 34.42 10.14
N LYS A 355 34.37 35.03 8.99
CA LYS A 355 33.51 34.47 7.92
C LYS A 355 34.05 33.13 7.42
N GLU A 356 35.38 33.04 7.18
CA GLU A 356 36.04 31.82 6.71
C GLU A 356 35.94 30.70 7.76
N ASN A 357 36.10 30.99 9.04
CA ASN A 357 35.95 30.02 10.13
C ASN A 357 34.51 29.52 10.22
N LYS A 358 33.50 30.37 10.01
CA LYS A 358 32.10 29.96 9.98
C LYS A 358 31.81 28.97 8.84
N ILE A 359 32.35 29.21 7.65
CA ILE A 359 32.26 28.30 6.51
C ILE A 359 32.98 26.97 6.81
N LEU A 360 34.15 27.02 7.44
CA LEU A 360 34.87 25.82 7.82
C LEU A 360 34.08 24.93 8.81
N GLU A 361 33.42 25.53 9.80
CA GLU A 361 32.56 24.79 10.74
C GLU A 361 31.32 24.20 10.04
N GLN A 362 30.74 24.91 9.06
CA GLN A 362 29.66 24.37 8.25
C GLN A 362 30.11 23.13 7.44
N LEU A 363 31.28 23.20 6.80
CA LEU A 363 31.83 22.07 6.04
C LEU A 363 32.17 20.85 6.93
N LYS A 364 32.65 21.08 8.16
CA LYS A 364 32.86 20.00 9.13
C LYS A 364 31.58 19.33 9.56
N THR A 365 30.51 20.11 9.73
CA THR A 365 29.18 19.59 10.07
C THR A 365 28.64 18.75 8.90
N GLU A 366 28.72 19.26 7.68
CA GLU A 366 28.32 18.54 6.46
C GLU A 366 29.11 17.23 6.26
N LEU A 367 30.43 17.27 6.52
CA LEU A 367 31.27 16.07 6.49
C LEU A 367 30.79 15.01 7.48
N ALA A 368 30.52 15.42 8.73
CA ALA A 368 30.06 14.50 9.76
C ALA A 368 28.69 13.87 9.41
N GLU A 369 27.79 14.66 8.82
CA GLU A 369 26.49 14.17 8.31
C GLU A 369 26.67 13.13 7.21
N LYS A 370 27.54 13.40 6.21
CA LYS A 370 27.81 12.47 5.11
C LYS A 370 28.55 11.19 5.56
N GLU A 371 29.47 11.28 6.50
CA GLU A 371 30.11 10.11 7.09
C GLU A 371 29.11 9.26 7.90
N ALA A 372 28.17 9.88 8.59
CA ALA A 372 27.09 9.17 9.29
C ALA A 372 26.11 8.50 8.30
N GLU A 373 25.78 9.16 7.18
CA GLU A 373 24.96 8.61 6.11
C GLU A 373 25.63 7.38 5.47
N LEU A 374 26.91 7.45 5.15
CA LEU A 374 27.68 6.33 4.63
C LEU A 374 27.72 5.16 5.63
N LYS A 375 27.95 5.44 6.91
CA LYS A 375 27.94 4.41 7.96
C LYS A 375 26.61 3.71 8.04
N LYS A 376 25.50 4.46 8.01
CA LYS A 376 24.14 3.91 8.01
C LYS A 376 23.89 3.03 6.79
N LEU A 377 24.29 3.47 5.59
CA LEU A 377 24.17 2.70 4.35
C LEU A 377 24.92 1.35 4.45
N LEU A 378 26.13 1.36 5.04
CA LEU A 378 26.93 0.15 5.25
C LEU A 378 26.33 -0.79 6.30
N GLU A 379 25.64 -0.26 7.32
CA GLU A 379 24.96 -1.06 8.34
C GLU A 379 23.67 -1.70 7.81
N GLU A 380 22.91 -0.99 6.98
CA GLU A 380 21.67 -1.49 6.35
C GLU A 380 21.90 -2.59 5.31
N ASN A 381 23.14 -2.77 4.82
CA ASN A 381 23.52 -3.75 3.81
C ASN A 381 24.49 -4.85 4.32
N LYS A 382 24.67 -4.95 5.64
CA LYS A 382 25.31 -6.10 6.29
C LYS A 382 24.30 -7.21 6.58
#